data_e12812d0bd7103d0e60932d1a8022ad8
#
_entry.id   e12812d0bd7103d0e60932d1a8022ad8
#
_cell.length_a   1.000
_cell.length_b   1.000
_cell.length_c   1.000
_cell.angle_alpha   90.00
_cell.angle_beta   90.00
_cell.angle_gamma   90.00
#
_symmetry.space_group_name_H-M   'P 1'
#
loop_
_entity.id
_entity.type
_entity.pdbx_description
1 polymer ?
#
loop_
_entity_poly.entity_id
_entity_poly.type
_entity_poly.pdbx_seq_one_letter_code
_entity_poly.pdbx_strand_id
1 'polypeptide(L)'
;MSNSLTSAGLPLEGITVVSLEQAVAAPIASRHLADLGARVIKVERIGEGDFARNYDAAVHGLASHFVWLNRNKESICVDLKSEQGREAIIDLIATADVFIQNFAPGAAERLGLGAEALRSDHPELIVVNMTGYGTAGPLKDRKAYDMLVQAETGLCSITGTPETATKTGVPASDIAAGLYALTSVQAALFRRERTGAGATIDVAMFDATVEWLGHPMYMQMYQDTQIKRMGLSHASIAPYDAYPTLDGQLLIGVQNDRGWTQLVTEVFGRPELADHPRFATNILRVQHRGEVDAMVAELTREFKTADLDDKLAQAGVPAAQLNDMKALLAHPQLEARDRWREVGTEAGPIRGVLPPMTFEDVEMRMDAVPALGQQTDAILGSLGRSAEQIESMRSSGIVQ
;
A
#
# COMPACT_ATOMS: atom_id res chain seq x y z
N MET A 1 18.15 -4.26 38.61
CA MET A 1 19.15 -3.70 37.67
C MET A 1 18.33 -3.35 36.42
N SER A 2 17.93 -2.09 36.28
CA SER A 2 17.23 -1.61 35.10
C SER A 2 18.27 -1.46 33.99
N ASN A 3 18.28 -2.36 33.03
CA ASN A 3 18.94 -2.13 31.76
C ASN A 3 18.25 -0.93 31.13
N SER A 4 18.92 0.23 31.16
CA SER A 4 18.61 1.32 30.23
C SER A 4 18.99 0.81 28.83
N LEU A 5 18.04 0.20 28.13
CA LEU A 5 18.13 0.06 26.69
C LEU A 5 18.29 1.49 26.17
N THR A 6 19.47 1.84 25.71
CA THR A 6 19.65 3.00 24.83
C THR A 6 18.66 2.80 23.71
N SER A 7 17.73 3.76 23.52
CA SER A 7 16.77 3.74 22.43
C SER A 7 17.53 3.39 21.15
N ALA A 8 17.25 2.22 20.59
CA ALA A 8 17.78 1.87 19.28
C ALA A 8 17.21 2.88 18.27
N GLY A 9 18.05 3.41 17.38
CA GLY A 9 17.60 4.31 16.32
C GLY A 9 16.62 3.61 15.39
N LEU A 10 15.90 4.37 14.57
CA LEU A 10 15.01 3.81 13.55
C LEU A 10 15.82 2.94 12.56
N PRO A 11 15.23 1.84 12.03
CA PRO A 11 15.96 0.86 11.20
C PRO A 11 16.68 1.42 9.97
N LEU A 12 16.20 2.52 9.40
CA LEU A 12 16.81 3.18 8.24
C LEU A 12 17.37 4.58 8.58
N GLU A 13 17.65 4.83 9.85
CA GLU A 13 18.33 6.08 10.27
C GLU A 13 19.70 6.19 9.57
N GLY A 14 19.99 7.38 9.04
CA GLY A 14 21.21 7.64 8.27
C GLY A 14 21.08 7.36 6.76
N ILE A 15 20.00 6.70 6.30
CA ILE A 15 19.73 6.49 4.88
C ILE A 15 19.02 7.71 4.30
N THR A 16 19.53 8.22 3.16
CA THR A 16 18.92 9.31 2.40
C THR A 16 18.30 8.80 1.10
N VAL A 17 17.04 9.15 0.86
CA VAL A 17 16.26 8.80 -0.34
C VAL A 17 15.88 10.07 -1.08
N VAL A 18 16.25 10.19 -2.34
CA VAL A 18 15.73 11.22 -3.25
C VAL A 18 14.67 10.59 -4.13
N SER A 19 13.51 11.22 -4.23
CA SER A 19 12.37 10.63 -4.93
C SER A 19 11.74 11.62 -5.92
N LEU A 20 11.74 11.26 -7.21
CA LEU A 20 11.00 11.88 -8.30
C LEU A 20 9.70 11.12 -8.51
N GLU A 21 8.72 11.39 -7.66
CA GLU A 21 7.55 10.56 -7.49
C GLU A 21 6.24 11.32 -7.65
N GLN A 22 5.20 10.61 -8.09
CA GLN A 22 3.85 11.14 -8.20
C GLN A 22 2.80 10.10 -7.87
N ALA A 23 1.61 10.55 -7.49
CA ALA A 23 0.42 9.75 -7.18
C ALA A 23 0.57 8.82 -5.97
N VAL A 24 0.66 7.49 -6.20
CA VAL A 24 0.55 6.48 -5.14
C VAL A 24 1.73 5.52 -5.11
N ALA A 25 2.08 4.87 -6.21
CA ALA A 25 3.01 3.73 -6.22
C ALA A 25 4.40 4.05 -5.61
N ALA A 26 5.09 5.07 -6.11
CA ALA A 26 6.37 5.48 -5.55
C ALA A 26 6.20 6.22 -4.21
N PRO A 27 5.20 7.12 -4.04
CA PRO A 27 4.96 7.77 -2.76
C PRO A 27 4.68 6.83 -1.58
N ILE A 28 4.02 5.68 -1.77
CA ILE A 28 3.82 4.72 -0.67
C ILE A 28 5.13 4.02 -0.28
N ALA A 29 5.98 3.69 -1.26
CA ALA A 29 7.29 3.09 -0.99
C ALA A 29 8.17 4.05 -0.18
N SER A 30 8.33 5.28 -0.66
CA SER A 30 9.18 6.31 -0.04
C SER A 30 8.63 6.74 1.33
N ARG A 31 7.29 6.82 1.51
CA ARG A 31 6.69 7.06 2.83
C ARG A 31 7.01 5.95 3.83
N HIS A 32 6.96 4.69 3.44
CA HIS A 32 7.35 3.59 4.34
C HIS A 32 8.84 3.61 4.68
N LEU A 33 9.70 4.00 3.74
CA LEU A 33 11.13 4.22 4.03
C LEU A 33 11.31 5.35 5.05
N ALA A 34 10.54 6.44 4.90
CA ALA A 34 10.54 7.56 5.85
C ALA A 34 9.98 7.17 7.22
N ASP A 35 8.89 6.39 7.27
CA ASP A 35 8.33 5.84 8.52
C ASP A 35 9.37 4.98 9.27
N LEU A 36 10.27 4.31 8.55
CA LEU A 36 11.36 3.50 9.09
C LEU A 36 12.62 4.29 9.42
N GLY A 37 12.62 5.61 9.24
CA GLY A 37 13.71 6.51 9.66
C GLY A 37 14.55 7.10 8.55
N ALA A 38 14.39 6.68 7.29
CA ALA A 38 15.12 7.30 6.19
C ALA A 38 14.76 8.78 6.05
N ARG A 39 15.73 9.62 5.69
CA ARG A 39 15.49 10.97 5.22
C ARG A 39 14.99 10.91 3.79
N VAL A 40 13.73 11.25 3.54
CA VAL A 40 13.14 11.19 2.21
C VAL A 40 12.90 12.60 1.68
N ILE A 41 13.53 12.92 0.56
CA ILE A 41 13.41 14.20 -0.14
C ILE A 41 12.62 13.99 -1.41
N LYS A 42 11.39 14.50 -1.42
CA LYS A 42 10.48 14.50 -2.57
C LYS A 42 10.77 15.69 -3.45
N VAL A 43 11.11 15.44 -4.70
CA VAL A 43 11.32 16.48 -5.72
C VAL A 43 10.00 16.73 -6.44
N GLU A 44 9.52 17.96 -6.40
CA GLU A 44 8.24 18.37 -6.94
C GLU A 44 8.39 19.47 -8.00
N ARG A 45 7.39 19.58 -8.87
CA ARG A 45 7.30 20.67 -9.86
C ARG A 45 6.92 21.98 -9.19
N ILE A 46 7.42 23.07 -9.72
CA ILE A 46 7.04 24.41 -9.31
C ILE A 46 5.53 24.63 -9.54
N GLY A 47 4.87 25.29 -8.63
CA GLY A 47 3.47 25.71 -8.67
C GLY A 47 2.46 24.60 -8.35
N GLU A 48 2.52 23.47 -9.06
CA GLU A 48 1.51 22.40 -8.92
C GLU A 48 1.96 21.24 -8.02
N GLY A 49 3.27 20.99 -7.95
CA GLY A 49 3.82 19.84 -7.23
C GLY A 49 3.45 18.50 -7.83
N ASP A 50 3.26 17.51 -6.95
CA ASP A 50 2.65 16.24 -7.27
C ASP A 50 1.17 16.45 -7.62
N PHE A 51 0.72 15.89 -8.74
CA PHE A 51 -0.69 16.05 -9.15
C PHE A 51 -1.68 15.46 -8.12
N ALA A 52 -1.23 14.54 -7.25
CA ALA A 52 -2.04 14.04 -6.14
C ALA A 52 -2.42 15.13 -5.12
N ARG A 53 -1.73 16.28 -5.08
CA ARG A 53 -2.11 17.44 -4.26
C ARG A 53 -3.48 18.00 -4.65
N ASN A 54 -3.93 17.72 -5.89
CA ASN A 54 -5.17 18.25 -6.47
C ASN A 54 -6.25 17.18 -6.72
N TYR A 55 -6.13 15.98 -6.14
CA TYR A 55 -7.13 14.93 -6.35
C TYR A 55 -8.47 15.19 -5.64
N ASP A 56 -8.42 15.80 -4.48
CA ASP A 56 -9.58 16.20 -3.67
C ASP A 56 -9.15 17.29 -2.66
N ALA A 57 -10.08 17.70 -1.79
CA ALA A 57 -9.85 18.69 -0.73
C ALA A 57 -10.39 18.20 0.62
N ALA A 58 -10.39 16.88 0.85
CA ALA A 58 -11.10 16.26 1.96
C ALA A 58 -10.45 16.51 3.33
N VAL A 59 -9.13 16.82 3.39
CA VAL A 59 -8.40 16.98 4.65
C VAL A 59 -8.09 18.46 4.87
N HIS A 60 -9.06 19.21 5.41
CA HIS A 60 -8.94 20.66 5.66
C HIS A 60 -8.51 21.48 4.42
N GLY A 61 -8.97 21.05 3.24
CA GLY A 61 -8.59 21.66 1.96
C GLY A 61 -7.40 20.99 1.25
N LEU A 62 -6.72 20.07 1.91
CA LEU A 62 -5.66 19.25 1.32
C LEU A 62 -6.22 17.96 0.74
N ALA A 63 -5.54 17.40 -0.26
CA ALA A 63 -5.93 16.14 -0.88
C ALA A 63 -5.60 14.94 0.02
N SER A 64 -6.59 14.06 0.20
CA SER A 64 -6.48 12.89 1.08
C SER A 64 -5.36 11.93 0.64
N HIS A 65 -5.18 11.70 -0.66
CA HIS A 65 -4.11 10.86 -1.20
C HIS A 65 -2.73 11.44 -0.87
N PHE A 66 -2.56 12.75 -1.05
CA PHE A 66 -1.28 13.39 -0.77
C PHE A 66 -0.93 13.31 0.71
N VAL A 67 -1.87 13.66 1.58
CA VAL A 67 -1.69 13.61 3.04
C VAL A 67 -1.37 12.19 3.52
N TRP A 68 -2.09 11.19 3.01
CA TRP A 68 -1.86 9.79 3.35
C TRP A 68 -0.43 9.31 3.03
N LEU A 69 0.15 9.78 1.91
CA LEU A 69 1.37 9.20 1.34
C LEU A 69 2.65 10.04 1.57
N ASN A 70 2.57 11.20 2.25
CA ASN A 70 3.73 12.10 2.28
C ASN A 70 4.16 12.61 3.65
N ARG A 71 3.65 12.03 4.77
CA ARG A 71 4.22 12.31 6.08
C ARG A 71 5.68 11.89 6.17
N ASN A 72 6.44 12.50 7.08
CA ASN A 72 7.87 12.21 7.32
C ASN A 72 8.80 12.59 6.15
N LYS A 73 8.30 13.24 5.09
CA LYS A 73 9.11 13.65 3.94
C LYS A 73 9.48 15.14 4.01
N GLU A 74 10.54 15.48 3.28
CA GLU A 74 10.88 16.84 2.91
C GLU A 74 10.45 17.11 1.47
N SER A 75 10.04 18.33 1.13
CA SER A 75 9.68 18.75 -0.24
C SER A 75 10.63 19.81 -0.75
N ILE A 76 11.19 19.59 -1.93
CA ILE A 76 11.93 20.58 -2.72
C ILE A 76 11.22 20.81 -4.06
N CYS A 77 11.01 22.07 -4.42
CA CYS A 77 10.42 22.46 -5.70
C CYS A 77 11.48 22.93 -6.69
N VAL A 78 11.61 22.23 -7.82
CA VAL A 78 12.65 22.52 -8.84
C VAL A 78 12.08 22.34 -10.26
N ASP A 79 12.42 23.28 -11.15
CA ASP A 79 12.20 23.11 -12.59
C ASP A 79 13.31 22.26 -13.22
N LEU A 80 13.02 20.98 -13.44
CA LEU A 80 13.94 20.05 -14.11
C LEU A 80 14.14 20.31 -15.61
N LYS A 81 13.41 21.26 -16.21
CA LYS A 81 13.67 21.68 -17.58
C LYS A 81 14.84 22.66 -17.68
N SER A 82 15.12 23.37 -16.60
CA SER A 82 16.30 24.25 -16.51
C SER A 82 17.56 23.41 -16.27
N GLU A 83 18.69 23.83 -16.82
CA GLU A 83 19.99 23.20 -16.61
C GLU A 83 20.39 23.25 -15.13
N GLN A 84 20.32 24.45 -14.53
CA GLN A 84 20.65 24.65 -13.11
C GLN A 84 19.75 23.82 -12.16
N GLY A 85 18.47 23.66 -12.50
CA GLY A 85 17.57 22.80 -11.71
C GLY A 85 17.95 21.32 -11.80
N ARG A 86 18.33 20.84 -12.99
CA ARG A 86 18.82 19.46 -13.17
C ARG A 86 20.13 19.22 -12.42
N GLU A 87 21.10 20.13 -12.56
CA GLU A 87 22.38 20.08 -11.83
C GLU A 87 22.15 20.00 -10.32
N ALA A 88 21.27 20.83 -9.77
CA ALA A 88 20.96 20.81 -8.34
C ALA A 88 20.38 19.46 -7.89
N ILE A 89 19.57 18.81 -8.73
CA ILE A 89 19.01 17.48 -8.39
C ILE A 89 20.04 16.37 -8.60
N ILE A 90 20.92 16.45 -9.58
CA ILE A 90 22.06 15.54 -9.75
C ILE A 90 22.97 15.62 -8.52
N ASP A 91 23.34 16.83 -8.07
CA ASP A 91 24.14 17.04 -6.87
C ASP A 91 23.44 16.46 -5.62
N LEU A 92 22.11 16.60 -5.53
CA LEU A 92 21.32 16.02 -4.44
C LEU A 92 21.37 14.49 -4.46
N ILE A 93 21.17 13.87 -5.64
CA ILE A 93 21.23 12.43 -5.83
C ILE A 93 22.64 11.90 -5.50
N ALA A 94 23.69 12.65 -5.79
CA ALA A 94 25.07 12.28 -5.45
C ALA A 94 25.29 12.12 -3.93
N THR A 95 24.44 12.72 -3.11
CA THR A 95 24.49 12.57 -1.63
C THR A 95 23.54 11.50 -1.10
N ALA A 96 22.78 10.84 -1.97
CA ALA A 96 21.74 9.91 -1.59
C ALA A 96 22.21 8.45 -1.63
N ASP A 97 21.58 7.62 -0.80
CA ASP A 97 21.72 6.16 -0.83
C ASP A 97 20.79 5.51 -1.86
N VAL A 98 19.61 6.11 -2.05
CA VAL A 98 18.54 5.58 -2.89
C VAL A 98 17.94 6.70 -3.72
N PHE A 99 17.76 6.44 -5.00
CA PHE A 99 17.00 7.27 -5.92
C PHE A 99 15.79 6.49 -6.42
N ILE A 100 14.57 7.04 -6.26
CA ILE A 100 13.31 6.42 -6.71
C ILE A 100 12.67 7.33 -7.75
N GLN A 101 12.17 6.74 -8.85
CA GLN A 101 11.40 7.49 -9.83
C GLN A 101 10.25 6.65 -10.40
N ASN A 102 9.11 7.32 -10.71
CA ASN A 102 7.98 6.71 -11.43
C ASN A 102 7.49 7.60 -12.60
N PHE A 103 8.41 8.19 -13.30
CA PHE A 103 8.13 8.99 -14.50
C PHE A 103 7.69 8.13 -15.69
N ALA A 104 7.10 8.78 -16.67
CA ALA A 104 6.79 8.13 -17.94
C ALA A 104 8.07 7.55 -18.58
N PRO A 105 7.96 6.41 -19.29
CA PRO A 105 9.11 5.74 -19.89
C PRO A 105 10.05 6.68 -20.66
N GLY A 106 11.34 6.57 -20.41
CA GLY A 106 12.40 7.38 -21.02
C GLY A 106 12.48 8.83 -20.53
N ALA A 107 11.63 9.26 -19.58
CA ALA A 107 11.66 10.66 -19.12
C ALA A 107 12.86 10.93 -18.20
N ALA A 108 13.20 10.01 -17.32
CA ALA A 108 14.37 10.13 -16.45
C ALA A 108 15.66 10.17 -17.28
N GLU A 109 15.79 9.32 -18.27
CA GLU A 109 16.95 9.27 -19.18
C GLU A 109 17.11 10.58 -19.95
N ARG A 110 16.02 11.17 -20.48
CA ARG A 110 16.06 12.48 -21.17
C ARG A 110 16.47 13.64 -20.27
N LEU A 111 16.28 13.49 -18.96
CA LEU A 111 16.72 14.47 -17.96
C LEU A 111 18.14 14.22 -17.46
N GLY A 112 18.85 13.18 -17.95
CA GLY A 112 20.14 12.78 -17.44
C GLY A 112 20.09 12.07 -16.08
N LEU A 113 18.90 11.63 -15.66
CA LEU A 113 18.65 10.96 -14.38
C LEU A 113 18.43 9.44 -14.56
N GLY A 114 18.86 8.87 -15.68
CA GLY A 114 18.80 7.44 -15.94
C GLY A 114 19.76 6.66 -15.03
N ALA A 115 19.38 5.42 -14.69
CA ALA A 115 20.13 4.59 -13.76
C ALA A 115 21.58 4.31 -14.21
N GLU A 116 21.81 4.14 -15.50
CA GLU A 116 23.14 3.89 -16.06
C GLU A 116 24.08 5.10 -15.82
N ALA A 117 23.62 6.32 -16.15
CA ALA A 117 24.39 7.54 -15.94
C ALA A 117 24.67 7.79 -14.44
N LEU A 118 23.64 7.74 -13.61
CA LEU A 118 23.80 8.00 -12.17
C LEU A 118 24.72 6.99 -11.48
N ARG A 119 24.65 5.71 -11.82
CA ARG A 119 25.45 4.65 -11.21
C ARG A 119 26.85 4.52 -11.81
N SER A 120 27.10 5.10 -13.00
CA SER A 120 28.47 5.25 -13.52
C SER A 120 29.34 6.08 -12.58
N ASP A 121 28.76 7.16 -12.03
CA ASP A 121 29.47 8.09 -11.15
C ASP A 121 29.33 7.68 -9.67
N HIS A 122 28.22 7.00 -9.32
CA HIS A 122 27.89 6.57 -7.95
C HIS A 122 27.52 5.06 -7.94
N PRO A 123 28.52 4.14 -8.01
CA PRO A 123 28.25 2.71 -8.13
C PRO A 123 27.56 2.08 -6.91
N GLU A 124 27.60 2.73 -5.74
CA GLU A 124 26.90 2.35 -4.51
C GLU A 124 25.43 2.79 -4.46
N LEU A 125 25.01 3.69 -5.37
CA LEU A 125 23.63 4.19 -5.43
C LEU A 125 22.66 3.07 -5.80
N ILE A 126 21.54 3.01 -5.07
CA ILE A 126 20.40 2.15 -5.41
C ILE A 126 19.40 2.98 -6.20
N VAL A 127 19.14 2.60 -7.44
CA VAL A 127 18.17 3.27 -8.32
C VAL A 127 16.95 2.38 -8.50
N VAL A 128 15.76 2.91 -8.21
CA VAL A 128 14.47 2.21 -8.39
C VAL A 128 13.66 2.89 -9.48
N ASN A 129 13.42 2.18 -10.56
CA ASN A 129 12.54 2.58 -11.66
C ASN A 129 11.19 1.90 -11.48
N MET A 130 10.14 2.67 -11.25
CA MET A 130 8.78 2.16 -11.17
C MET A 130 8.03 2.48 -12.45
N THR A 131 7.48 1.45 -13.09
CA THR A 131 6.80 1.56 -14.38
C THR A 131 5.41 0.92 -14.34
N GLY A 132 4.59 1.21 -15.34
CA GLY A 132 3.29 0.54 -15.48
C GLY A 132 3.41 -0.91 -15.93
N TYR A 133 4.18 -1.15 -17.02
CA TYR A 133 4.23 -2.44 -17.72
C TYR A 133 5.64 -3.02 -17.89
N GLY A 134 6.63 -2.46 -17.19
CA GLY A 134 8.03 -2.86 -17.31
C GLY A 134 8.79 -2.09 -18.39
N THR A 135 10.09 -2.39 -18.51
CA THR A 135 11.04 -1.74 -19.43
C THR A 135 11.14 -2.45 -20.78
N ALA A 136 10.47 -3.60 -20.95
CA ALA A 136 10.45 -4.41 -22.16
C ALA A 136 9.01 -4.85 -22.52
N GLY A 137 8.86 -5.48 -23.68
CA GLY A 137 7.58 -6.01 -24.14
C GLY A 137 6.71 -4.99 -24.90
N PRO A 138 5.54 -5.44 -25.39
CA PRO A 138 4.70 -4.65 -26.30
C PRO A 138 4.02 -3.45 -25.63
N LEU A 139 3.93 -3.42 -24.30
CA LEU A 139 3.26 -2.36 -23.54
C LEU A 139 4.25 -1.40 -22.84
N LYS A 140 5.57 -1.55 -23.03
CA LYS A 140 6.60 -0.80 -22.30
C LYS A 140 6.42 0.72 -22.34
N ASP A 141 5.92 1.26 -23.44
CA ASP A 141 5.74 2.71 -23.66
C ASP A 141 4.29 3.18 -23.36
N ARG A 142 3.42 2.25 -22.93
CA ARG A 142 2.01 2.55 -22.66
C ARG A 142 1.86 3.27 -21.32
N LYS A 143 1.05 4.34 -21.30
CA LYS A 143 0.66 5.01 -20.06
C LYS A 143 -0.15 4.07 -19.18
N ALA A 144 0.16 4.03 -17.90
CA ALA A 144 -0.49 3.22 -16.90
C ALA A 144 -1.05 4.07 -15.76
N TYR A 145 -2.14 3.60 -15.22
CA TYR A 145 -2.70 4.01 -13.93
C TYR A 145 -3.25 2.76 -13.25
N ASP A 146 -3.38 2.77 -11.95
CA ASP A 146 -3.81 1.63 -11.13
C ASP A 146 -4.95 0.82 -11.73
N MET A 147 -6.09 1.47 -12.00
CA MET A 147 -7.29 0.79 -12.53
C MET A 147 -7.06 0.15 -13.90
N LEU A 148 -6.23 0.76 -14.76
CA LEU A 148 -5.90 0.20 -16.07
C LEU A 148 -5.07 -1.08 -15.93
N VAL A 149 -4.15 -1.10 -14.97
CA VAL A 149 -3.35 -2.29 -14.66
C VAL A 149 -4.20 -3.37 -14.02
N GLN A 150 -5.10 -3.04 -13.08
CA GLN A 150 -6.07 -4.01 -12.52
C GLN A 150 -6.91 -4.69 -13.62
N ALA A 151 -7.34 -3.92 -14.62
CA ALA A 151 -8.11 -4.46 -15.73
C ALA A 151 -7.26 -5.34 -16.66
N GLU A 152 -6.06 -4.88 -17.03
CA GLU A 152 -5.17 -5.57 -17.97
C GLU A 152 -4.62 -6.89 -17.39
N THR A 153 -4.38 -6.96 -16.08
CA THR A 153 -3.91 -8.17 -15.36
C THR A 153 -5.03 -9.18 -15.11
N GLY A 154 -6.29 -8.81 -15.32
CA GLY A 154 -7.42 -9.69 -15.04
C GLY A 154 -7.95 -9.62 -13.61
N LEU A 155 -7.39 -8.80 -12.72
CA LEU A 155 -7.87 -8.65 -11.33
C LEU A 155 -9.36 -8.28 -11.29
N CYS A 156 -9.81 -7.39 -12.18
CA CYS A 156 -11.24 -7.04 -12.29
C CYS A 156 -12.12 -8.23 -12.73
N SER A 157 -11.56 -9.21 -13.44
CA SER A 157 -12.34 -10.37 -13.93
C SER A 157 -12.76 -11.32 -12.81
N ILE A 158 -12.08 -11.29 -11.69
CA ILE A 158 -12.35 -12.13 -10.50
C ILE A 158 -12.94 -11.35 -9.32
N THR A 159 -13.06 -10.01 -9.45
CA THR A 159 -13.53 -9.09 -8.39
C THR A 159 -14.91 -8.57 -8.75
N GLY A 160 -15.85 -8.59 -7.79
CA GLY A 160 -17.21 -8.10 -7.95
C GLY A 160 -18.27 -9.18 -7.78
N THR A 161 -19.49 -8.88 -8.23
CA THR A 161 -20.62 -9.83 -8.21
C THR A 161 -20.67 -10.65 -9.52
N PRO A 162 -21.45 -11.75 -9.57
CA PRO A 162 -21.60 -12.51 -10.81
C PRO A 162 -21.97 -11.63 -12.03
N GLU A 163 -22.77 -10.61 -11.81
CA GLU A 163 -23.29 -9.72 -12.87
C GLU A 163 -22.32 -8.59 -13.22
N THR A 164 -21.54 -8.12 -12.23
CA THR A 164 -20.73 -6.89 -12.38
C THR A 164 -19.28 -7.11 -11.98
N ALA A 165 -18.37 -6.96 -12.93
CA ALA A 165 -16.95 -6.84 -12.66
C ALA A 165 -16.65 -5.49 -12.01
N THR A 166 -15.81 -5.48 -10.98
CA THR A 166 -15.41 -4.26 -10.27
C THR A 166 -13.90 -4.18 -10.08
N LYS A 167 -13.41 -2.97 -9.87
CA LYS A 167 -12.06 -2.77 -9.35
C LYS A 167 -12.04 -3.01 -7.83
N THR A 168 -10.87 -3.14 -7.26
CA THR A 168 -10.70 -3.06 -5.79
C THR A 168 -11.04 -1.65 -5.29
N GLY A 169 -11.49 -1.53 -4.05
CA GLY A 169 -11.84 -0.24 -3.43
C GLY A 169 -10.64 0.67 -3.15
N VAL A 170 -9.43 0.13 -3.21
CA VAL A 170 -8.15 0.83 -3.02
C VAL A 170 -7.29 0.69 -4.28
N PRO A 171 -6.26 1.53 -4.50
CA PRO A 171 -5.35 1.41 -5.64
C PRO A 171 -4.39 0.21 -5.47
N ALA A 172 -4.89 -1.00 -5.67
CA ALA A 172 -4.20 -2.24 -5.32
C ALA A 172 -2.92 -2.48 -6.12
N SER A 173 -2.90 -2.12 -7.41
CA SER A 173 -1.71 -2.25 -8.27
C SER A 173 -0.60 -1.28 -7.86
N ASP A 174 -0.96 -0.05 -7.51
CA ASP A 174 -0.03 0.94 -6.97
C ASP A 174 0.55 0.50 -5.63
N ILE A 175 -0.32 0.04 -4.71
CA ILE A 175 0.10 -0.44 -3.39
C ILE A 175 1.02 -1.65 -3.52
N ALA A 176 0.69 -2.62 -4.38
CA ALA A 176 1.53 -3.78 -4.65
C ALA A 176 2.92 -3.35 -5.12
N ALA A 177 2.99 -2.54 -6.18
CA ALA A 177 4.26 -2.05 -6.72
C ALA A 177 5.07 -1.27 -5.67
N GLY A 178 4.43 -0.42 -4.88
CA GLY A 178 5.07 0.33 -3.82
C GLY A 178 5.67 -0.56 -2.72
N LEU A 179 4.96 -1.60 -2.31
CA LEU A 179 5.46 -2.56 -1.31
C LEU A 179 6.60 -3.44 -1.87
N TYR A 180 6.55 -3.83 -3.15
CA TYR A 180 7.69 -4.51 -3.78
C TYR A 180 8.88 -3.58 -3.95
N ALA A 181 8.70 -2.31 -4.26
CA ALA A 181 9.77 -1.32 -4.27
C ALA A 181 10.41 -1.16 -2.89
N LEU A 182 9.61 -1.00 -1.83
CA LEU A 182 10.09 -0.96 -0.44
C LEU A 182 10.96 -2.17 -0.09
N THR A 183 10.46 -3.38 -0.31
CA THR A 183 11.19 -4.62 0.01
C THR A 183 12.45 -4.77 -0.82
N SER A 184 12.42 -4.37 -2.09
CA SER A 184 13.58 -4.41 -2.97
C SER A 184 14.68 -3.42 -2.53
N VAL A 185 14.30 -2.22 -2.10
CA VAL A 185 15.23 -1.24 -1.53
C VAL A 185 15.89 -1.79 -0.27
N GLN A 186 15.11 -2.37 0.66
CA GLN A 186 15.65 -2.96 1.89
C GLN A 186 16.62 -4.11 1.57
N ALA A 187 16.27 -4.99 0.63
CA ALA A 187 17.14 -6.07 0.18
C ALA A 187 18.42 -5.55 -0.49
N ALA A 188 18.33 -4.48 -1.28
CA ALA A 188 19.48 -3.85 -1.93
C ALA A 188 20.40 -3.15 -0.92
N LEU A 189 19.86 -2.45 0.09
CA LEU A 189 20.61 -1.89 1.19
C LEU A 189 21.38 -2.98 1.96
N PHE A 190 20.69 -4.06 2.34
CA PHE A 190 21.33 -5.21 3.01
C PHE A 190 22.41 -5.88 2.13
N ARG A 191 22.21 -5.98 0.81
CA ARG A 191 23.23 -6.45 -0.11
C ARG A 191 24.42 -5.49 -0.17
N ARG A 192 24.16 -4.18 -0.25
CA ARG A 192 25.21 -3.14 -0.31
C ARG A 192 26.13 -3.17 0.90
N GLU A 193 25.59 -3.35 2.11
CA GLU A 193 26.41 -3.54 3.33
C GLU A 193 27.41 -4.69 3.21
N ARG A 194 27.10 -5.71 2.43
CA ARG A 194 27.96 -6.89 2.27
C ARG A 194 28.90 -6.80 1.09
N THR A 195 28.57 -6.03 0.07
CA THR A 195 29.27 -6.03 -1.23
C THR A 195 29.87 -4.67 -1.60
N GLY A 196 29.47 -3.58 -0.94
CA GLY A 196 29.79 -2.23 -1.32
C GLY A 196 29.07 -1.72 -2.58
N ALA A 197 28.29 -2.56 -3.27
CA ALA A 197 27.70 -2.22 -4.56
C ALA A 197 26.19 -1.93 -4.42
N GLY A 198 25.75 -0.85 -5.04
CA GLY A 198 24.33 -0.52 -5.23
C GLY A 198 23.63 -1.43 -6.23
N ALA A 199 22.44 -1.04 -6.65
CA ALA A 199 21.63 -1.81 -7.59
C ALA A 199 20.78 -0.89 -8.49
N THR A 200 20.45 -1.36 -9.69
CA THR A 200 19.29 -0.88 -10.44
C THR A 200 18.16 -1.88 -10.24
N ILE A 201 16.99 -1.38 -9.89
CA ILE A 201 15.80 -2.18 -9.58
C ILE A 201 14.66 -1.65 -10.46
N ASP A 202 14.06 -2.54 -11.24
CA ASP A 202 12.85 -2.23 -12.01
C ASP A 202 11.65 -2.90 -11.35
N VAL A 203 10.60 -2.12 -11.08
CA VAL A 203 9.34 -2.59 -10.50
C VAL A 203 8.21 -2.19 -11.44
N ALA A 204 7.55 -3.17 -12.05
CA ALA A 204 6.37 -2.93 -12.87
C ALA A 204 5.08 -3.14 -12.05
N MET A 205 4.14 -2.22 -12.15
CA MET A 205 2.81 -2.38 -11.53
C MET A 205 2.10 -3.63 -12.06
N PHE A 206 2.28 -3.94 -13.34
CA PHE A 206 1.74 -5.13 -13.97
C PHE A 206 2.25 -6.41 -13.28
N ASP A 207 3.58 -6.55 -13.17
CA ASP A 207 4.21 -7.74 -12.57
C ASP A 207 3.84 -7.87 -11.08
N ALA A 208 3.84 -6.75 -10.36
CA ALA A 208 3.45 -6.71 -8.96
C ALA A 208 1.98 -7.16 -8.73
N THR A 209 1.09 -6.83 -9.67
CA THR A 209 -0.31 -7.26 -9.61
C THR A 209 -0.46 -8.72 -10.01
N VAL A 210 0.27 -9.16 -11.04
CA VAL A 210 0.26 -10.57 -11.51
C VAL A 210 0.73 -11.52 -10.41
N GLU A 211 1.72 -11.14 -9.61
CA GLU A 211 2.19 -11.94 -8.47
C GLU A 211 1.06 -12.27 -7.48
N TRP A 212 0.14 -11.34 -7.24
CA TRP A 212 -1.02 -11.56 -6.37
C TRP A 212 -2.07 -12.49 -6.99
N LEU A 213 -2.02 -12.71 -8.30
CA LEU A 213 -2.96 -13.55 -9.05
C LEU A 213 -2.50 -15.01 -9.18
N GLY A 214 -1.47 -15.44 -8.46
CA GLY A 214 -0.90 -16.79 -8.56
C GLY A 214 -1.94 -17.90 -8.43
N HIS A 215 -2.81 -17.86 -7.40
CA HIS A 215 -3.87 -18.84 -7.24
C HIS A 215 -4.90 -18.86 -8.40
N PRO A 216 -5.52 -17.74 -8.82
CA PRO A 216 -6.38 -17.68 -9.99
C PRO A 216 -5.70 -18.19 -11.27
N MET A 217 -4.43 -17.84 -11.48
CA MET A 217 -3.66 -18.28 -12.64
C MET A 217 -3.48 -19.79 -12.65
N TYR A 218 -3.12 -20.40 -11.53
CA TYR A 218 -2.97 -21.86 -11.45
C TYR A 218 -4.29 -22.60 -11.67
N MET A 219 -5.42 -22.08 -11.19
CA MET A 219 -6.72 -22.65 -11.46
C MET A 219 -7.02 -22.65 -12.97
N GLN A 220 -6.75 -21.53 -13.66
CA GLN A 220 -6.92 -21.45 -15.11
C GLN A 220 -5.93 -22.36 -15.88
N MET A 221 -4.64 -22.34 -15.49
CA MET A 221 -3.57 -23.08 -16.20
C MET A 221 -3.74 -24.60 -16.11
N TYR A 222 -4.16 -25.13 -14.96
CA TYR A 222 -4.12 -26.56 -14.71
C TYR A 222 -5.50 -27.23 -14.64
N GLN A 223 -6.56 -26.47 -14.48
CA GLN A 223 -7.94 -26.97 -14.44
C GLN A 223 -8.86 -26.37 -15.50
N ASP A 224 -8.32 -25.47 -16.33
CA ASP A 224 -9.11 -24.67 -17.28
C ASP A 224 -10.34 -24.04 -16.62
N THR A 225 -10.16 -23.54 -15.40
CA THR A 225 -11.24 -23.01 -14.58
C THR A 225 -11.02 -21.55 -14.24
N GLN A 226 -11.86 -20.69 -14.83
CA GLN A 226 -11.94 -19.28 -14.45
C GLN A 226 -12.60 -19.14 -13.07
N ILE A 227 -11.90 -18.52 -12.10
CA ILE A 227 -12.53 -18.17 -10.83
C ILE A 227 -13.67 -17.18 -11.10
N LYS A 228 -14.87 -17.53 -10.62
CA LYS A 228 -16.06 -16.70 -10.77
C LYS A 228 -16.03 -15.56 -9.76
N ARG A 229 -16.58 -14.41 -10.15
CA ARG A 229 -16.89 -13.33 -9.21
C ARG A 229 -18.03 -13.79 -8.30
N MET A 230 -17.84 -13.68 -7.00
CA MET A 230 -18.80 -14.21 -6.03
C MET A 230 -19.18 -13.21 -4.93
N GLY A 231 -18.88 -11.91 -5.13
CA GLY A 231 -19.12 -10.90 -4.09
C GLY A 231 -18.24 -11.15 -2.88
N LEU A 232 -18.85 -11.44 -1.75
CA LEU A 232 -18.18 -11.75 -0.49
C LEU A 232 -17.97 -13.26 -0.25
N SER A 233 -18.54 -14.12 -1.11
CA SER A 233 -18.41 -15.57 -0.96
C SER A 233 -17.02 -16.04 -1.37
N HIS A 234 -16.50 -17.05 -0.65
CA HIS A 234 -15.21 -17.65 -0.98
C HIS A 234 -15.37 -18.76 -2.04
N ALA A 235 -14.53 -18.77 -3.07
CA ALA A 235 -14.67 -19.69 -4.20
C ALA A 235 -14.58 -21.18 -3.83
N SER A 236 -13.73 -21.55 -2.86
CA SER A 236 -13.36 -22.93 -2.53
C SER A 236 -13.75 -23.38 -1.11
N ILE A 237 -14.44 -22.54 -0.36
CA ILE A 237 -14.82 -22.81 1.05
C ILE A 237 -16.30 -22.47 1.25
N ALA A 238 -17.02 -23.32 1.99
CA ALA A 238 -18.42 -23.10 2.35
C ALA A 238 -18.76 -23.68 3.75
N PRO A 239 -19.55 -22.97 4.58
CA PRO A 239 -20.02 -21.60 4.37
C PRO A 239 -18.90 -20.59 4.55
N TYR A 240 -18.84 -19.59 3.67
CA TYR A 240 -17.98 -18.43 3.81
C TYR A 240 -18.60 -17.28 3.03
N ASP A 241 -19.45 -16.49 3.68
CA ASP A 241 -20.19 -15.38 3.11
C ASP A 241 -20.73 -14.44 4.20
N ALA A 242 -21.35 -13.33 3.81
CA ALA A 242 -22.12 -12.48 4.68
C ALA A 242 -23.56 -13.01 4.83
N TYR A 243 -23.93 -13.41 6.02
CA TYR A 243 -25.26 -13.95 6.32
C TYR A 243 -26.13 -12.92 7.05
N PRO A 244 -27.42 -12.83 6.71
CA PRO A 244 -28.34 -11.90 7.37
C PRO A 244 -28.62 -12.32 8.80
N THR A 245 -28.76 -11.35 9.68
CA THR A 245 -29.20 -11.49 11.07
C THR A 245 -30.54 -10.76 11.28
N LEU A 246 -31.08 -10.74 12.48
CA LEU A 246 -32.28 -9.98 12.80
C LEU A 246 -32.16 -8.46 12.53
N ASP A 247 -30.99 -7.90 12.74
CA ASP A 247 -30.75 -6.45 12.74
C ASP A 247 -29.58 -6.00 11.85
N GLY A 248 -29.04 -6.92 11.03
CA GLY A 248 -27.93 -6.62 10.14
C GLY A 248 -27.43 -7.81 9.35
N GLN A 249 -26.11 -7.95 9.28
CA GLN A 249 -25.44 -9.10 8.66
C GLN A 249 -24.08 -9.34 9.31
N LEU A 250 -23.61 -10.58 9.24
CA LEU A 250 -22.31 -11.00 9.77
C LEU A 250 -21.59 -11.88 8.76
N LEU A 251 -20.31 -11.60 8.50
CA LEU A 251 -19.46 -12.47 7.69
C LEU A 251 -19.04 -13.67 8.55
N ILE A 252 -19.31 -14.88 8.11
CA ILE A 252 -18.95 -16.14 8.79
C ILE A 252 -18.06 -16.95 7.86
N GLY A 253 -16.86 -17.37 8.32
CA GLY A 253 -15.90 -18.12 7.54
C GLY A 253 -15.52 -19.46 8.16
N VAL A 254 -16.05 -20.57 7.65
CA VAL A 254 -15.74 -21.91 8.15
C VAL A 254 -14.62 -22.55 7.32
N GLN A 255 -13.40 -22.50 7.85
CA GLN A 255 -12.18 -22.91 7.13
C GLN A 255 -12.01 -24.42 6.97
N ASN A 256 -12.66 -25.25 7.83
CA ASN A 256 -12.48 -26.69 7.86
C ASN A 256 -13.70 -27.42 8.45
N ASP A 257 -13.70 -28.74 8.39
CA ASP A 257 -14.83 -29.56 8.83
C ASP A 257 -15.05 -29.52 10.34
N ARG A 258 -14.01 -29.32 11.14
CA ARG A 258 -14.15 -29.08 12.59
C ARG A 258 -14.93 -27.79 12.87
N GLY A 259 -14.60 -26.71 12.18
CA GLY A 259 -15.32 -25.45 12.31
C GLY A 259 -16.78 -25.57 11.86
N TRP A 260 -17.08 -26.40 10.87
CA TRP A 260 -18.45 -26.74 10.48
C TRP A 260 -19.19 -27.43 11.62
N THR A 261 -18.59 -28.47 12.22
CA THR A 261 -19.17 -29.16 13.38
C THR A 261 -19.45 -28.17 14.51
N GLN A 262 -18.48 -27.32 14.87
CA GLN A 262 -18.66 -26.30 15.91
C GLN A 262 -19.80 -25.33 15.59
N LEU A 263 -19.88 -24.83 14.37
CA LEU A 263 -20.96 -23.95 13.95
C LEU A 263 -22.33 -24.58 14.13
N VAL A 264 -22.52 -25.79 13.61
CA VAL A 264 -23.86 -26.42 13.63
C VAL A 264 -24.24 -26.96 14.99
N THR A 265 -23.29 -27.46 15.79
CA THR A 265 -23.59 -28.05 17.10
C THR A 265 -23.63 -27.01 18.22
N GLU A 266 -22.62 -26.14 18.32
CA GLU A 266 -22.46 -25.23 19.45
C GLU A 266 -23.20 -23.90 19.26
N VAL A 267 -23.22 -23.38 18.02
CA VAL A 267 -23.88 -22.11 17.73
C VAL A 267 -25.36 -22.30 17.40
N PHE A 268 -25.67 -23.22 16.46
CA PHE A 268 -27.06 -23.44 16.00
C PHE A 268 -27.83 -24.51 16.71
N GLY A 269 -27.18 -25.35 17.53
CA GLY A 269 -27.85 -26.46 18.22
C GLY A 269 -28.42 -27.54 17.29
N ARG A 270 -27.78 -27.75 16.13
CA ARG A 270 -28.22 -28.69 15.08
C ARG A 270 -27.14 -29.75 14.79
N PRO A 271 -26.82 -30.63 15.78
CA PRO A 271 -25.74 -31.61 15.64
C PRO A 271 -25.92 -32.57 14.46
N GLU A 272 -27.14 -32.84 14.04
CA GLU A 272 -27.45 -33.71 12.89
C GLU A 272 -26.92 -33.16 11.54
N LEU A 273 -26.60 -31.88 11.48
CA LEU A 273 -26.01 -31.28 10.29
C LEU A 273 -24.51 -31.55 10.15
N ALA A 274 -23.84 -31.93 11.27
CA ALA A 274 -22.40 -32.20 11.25
C ALA A 274 -22.02 -33.34 10.30
N ASP A 275 -22.78 -34.44 10.38
CA ASP A 275 -22.58 -35.67 9.59
C ASP A 275 -23.56 -35.77 8.39
N HIS A 276 -24.25 -34.70 8.05
CA HIS A 276 -25.21 -34.70 6.94
C HIS A 276 -24.53 -35.08 5.61
N PRO A 277 -25.08 -36.04 4.82
CA PRO A 277 -24.43 -36.59 3.62
C PRO A 277 -23.98 -35.58 2.58
N ARG A 278 -24.62 -34.40 2.54
CA ARG A 278 -24.29 -33.31 1.62
C ARG A 278 -23.44 -32.19 2.25
N PHE A 279 -23.19 -32.20 3.59
CA PHE A 279 -22.56 -31.08 4.29
C PHE A 279 -21.36 -31.49 5.16
N ALA A 280 -21.12 -32.79 5.38
CA ALA A 280 -20.10 -33.28 6.29
C ALA A 280 -18.67 -32.82 5.98
N THR A 281 -18.33 -32.64 4.70
CA THR A 281 -17.00 -32.16 4.27
C THR A 281 -17.07 -30.86 3.50
N ASN A 282 -16.01 -30.07 3.50
CA ASN A 282 -15.96 -28.83 2.70
C ASN A 282 -16.23 -29.09 1.21
N ILE A 283 -15.71 -30.15 0.64
CA ILE A 283 -15.96 -30.51 -0.75
C ILE A 283 -17.47 -30.67 -1.01
N LEU A 284 -18.17 -31.40 -0.14
CA LEU A 284 -19.61 -31.61 -0.26
C LEU A 284 -20.38 -30.28 -0.06
N ARG A 285 -19.98 -29.47 0.91
CA ARG A 285 -20.60 -28.17 1.14
C ARG A 285 -20.42 -27.22 -0.06
N VAL A 286 -19.24 -27.20 -0.69
CA VAL A 286 -19.00 -26.40 -1.92
C VAL A 286 -19.85 -26.92 -3.07
N GLN A 287 -19.99 -28.24 -3.24
CA GLN A 287 -20.88 -28.83 -4.25
C GLN A 287 -22.36 -28.48 -4.03
N HIS A 288 -22.79 -28.38 -2.77
CA HIS A 288 -24.15 -28.05 -2.36
C HIS A 288 -24.29 -26.64 -1.79
N ARG A 289 -23.40 -25.70 -2.21
CA ARG A 289 -23.28 -24.35 -1.67
C ARG A 289 -24.64 -23.64 -1.49
N GLY A 290 -25.47 -23.64 -2.51
CA GLY A 290 -26.76 -22.94 -2.45
C GLY A 290 -27.66 -23.43 -1.32
N GLU A 291 -27.61 -24.74 -1.00
CA GLU A 291 -28.38 -25.32 0.11
C GLU A 291 -27.76 -24.97 1.47
N VAL A 292 -26.42 -25.04 1.58
CA VAL A 292 -25.69 -24.67 2.78
C VAL A 292 -25.90 -23.21 3.13
N ASP A 293 -25.71 -22.31 2.15
CA ASP A 293 -25.82 -20.87 2.36
C ASP A 293 -27.28 -20.47 2.71
N ALA A 294 -28.27 -21.07 2.05
CA ALA A 294 -29.67 -20.84 2.37
C ALA A 294 -30.02 -21.28 3.81
N MET A 295 -29.56 -22.47 4.20
CA MET A 295 -29.77 -23.00 5.55
C MET A 295 -29.07 -22.15 6.62
N VAL A 296 -27.80 -21.77 6.42
CA VAL A 296 -27.07 -20.90 7.34
C VAL A 296 -27.77 -19.54 7.43
N ALA A 297 -28.21 -18.97 6.31
CA ALA A 297 -28.95 -17.71 6.29
C ALA A 297 -30.30 -17.78 7.02
N GLU A 298 -30.97 -18.92 7.01
CA GLU A 298 -32.20 -19.15 7.80
C GLU A 298 -31.91 -19.14 9.30
N LEU A 299 -30.89 -19.91 9.71
CA LEU A 299 -30.50 -20.03 11.12
C LEU A 299 -29.94 -18.72 11.71
N THR A 300 -29.15 -17.99 10.95
CA THR A 300 -28.57 -16.70 11.43
C THR A 300 -29.63 -15.63 11.63
N ARG A 301 -30.72 -15.63 10.89
CA ARG A 301 -31.85 -14.68 11.07
C ARG A 301 -32.55 -14.80 12.42
N GLU A 302 -32.33 -15.87 13.16
CA GLU A 302 -32.89 -16.03 14.51
C GLU A 302 -32.12 -15.21 15.58
N PHE A 303 -30.94 -14.70 15.24
CA PHE A 303 -30.05 -14.01 16.18
C PHE A 303 -29.91 -12.53 15.83
N LYS A 304 -29.72 -11.69 16.86
CA LYS A 304 -29.15 -10.36 16.67
C LYS A 304 -27.67 -10.48 16.32
N THR A 305 -27.16 -9.53 15.56
CA THR A 305 -25.75 -9.54 15.09
C THR A 305 -24.75 -9.70 16.24
N ALA A 306 -24.92 -8.92 17.32
CA ALA A 306 -24.02 -8.97 18.47
C ALA A 306 -24.09 -10.33 19.21
N ASP A 307 -25.32 -10.86 19.43
CA ASP A 307 -25.49 -12.14 20.13
C ASP A 307 -24.91 -13.30 19.32
N LEU A 308 -25.01 -13.26 17.99
CA LEU A 308 -24.43 -14.26 17.11
C LEU A 308 -22.90 -14.17 17.09
N ASP A 309 -22.35 -12.96 17.02
CA ASP A 309 -20.90 -12.71 17.02
C ASP A 309 -20.26 -13.28 18.30
N ASP A 310 -20.86 -13.01 19.47
CA ASP A 310 -20.43 -13.54 20.76
C ASP A 310 -20.47 -15.08 20.81
N LYS A 311 -21.55 -15.68 20.29
CA LYS A 311 -21.68 -17.16 20.24
C LYS A 311 -20.63 -17.79 19.32
N LEU A 312 -20.39 -17.20 18.13
CA LEU A 312 -19.37 -17.65 17.20
C LEU A 312 -17.97 -17.56 17.82
N ALA A 313 -17.66 -16.44 18.48
CA ALA A 313 -16.41 -16.26 19.18
C ALA A 313 -16.19 -17.30 20.28
N GLN A 314 -17.22 -17.61 21.11
CA GLN A 314 -17.16 -18.64 22.14
C GLN A 314 -16.97 -20.05 21.57
N ALA A 315 -17.60 -20.35 20.45
CA ALA A 315 -17.46 -21.62 19.73
C ALA A 315 -16.14 -21.72 18.91
N GLY A 316 -15.36 -20.65 18.83
CA GLY A 316 -14.13 -20.60 18.03
C GLY A 316 -14.37 -20.60 16.51
N VAL A 317 -15.55 -20.16 16.07
CA VAL A 317 -15.89 -20.01 14.65
C VAL A 317 -15.58 -18.59 14.20
N PRO A 318 -14.73 -18.40 13.17
CA PRO A 318 -14.36 -17.07 12.69
C PRO A 318 -15.55 -16.31 12.12
N ALA A 319 -15.74 -15.08 12.59
CA ALA A 319 -16.75 -14.15 12.09
C ALA A 319 -16.22 -12.72 12.12
N ALA A 320 -16.85 -11.84 11.34
CA ALA A 320 -16.52 -10.41 11.33
C ALA A 320 -17.73 -9.58 10.93
N GLN A 321 -17.85 -8.39 11.51
CA GLN A 321 -18.81 -7.38 11.09
C GLN A 321 -18.35 -6.72 9.79
N LEU A 322 -19.26 -6.38 8.90
CA LEU A 322 -18.98 -5.62 7.69
C LEU A 322 -18.98 -4.13 8.02
N ASN A 323 -17.84 -3.63 8.50
CA ASN A 323 -17.68 -2.25 8.90
C ASN A 323 -17.57 -1.32 7.68
N ASP A 324 -18.26 -0.18 7.73
CA ASP A 324 -17.97 0.97 6.90
C ASP A 324 -16.78 1.78 7.44
N MET A 325 -16.37 2.83 6.73
CA MET A 325 -15.24 3.67 7.16
C MET A 325 -15.52 4.40 8.48
N LYS A 326 -16.78 4.73 8.78
CA LYS A 326 -17.16 5.36 10.05
C LYS A 326 -16.99 4.39 11.21
N ALA A 327 -17.43 3.18 11.06
CA ALA A 327 -17.24 2.09 12.04
C ALA A 327 -15.75 1.74 12.23
N LEU A 328 -14.98 1.70 11.15
CA LEU A 328 -13.53 1.49 11.24
C LEU A 328 -12.83 2.58 12.04
N LEU A 329 -13.18 3.86 11.84
CA LEU A 329 -12.59 4.98 12.60
C LEU A 329 -12.87 4.89 14.11
N ALA A 330 -13.98 4.28 14.51
CA ALA A 330 -14.36 4.03 15.90
C ALA A 330 -14.02 2.62 16.39
N HIS A 331 -13.25 1.85 15.61
CA HIS A 331 -13.02 0.43 15.91
C HIS A 331 -12.19 0.24 17.18
N PRO A 332 -12.67 -0.54 18.19
CA PRO A 332 -12.01 -0.69 19.47
C PRO A 332 -10.60 -1.25 19.39
N GLN A 333 -10.29 -2.04 18.35
CA GLN A 333 -8.96 -2.60 18.13
C GLN A 333 -7.90 -1.52 17.79
N LEU A 334 -8.29 -0.43 17.13
CA LEU A 334 -7.37 0.70 16.86
C LEU A 334 -7.07 1.49 18.12
N GLU A 335 -8.11 1.74 18.95
CA GLU A 335 -7.96 2.43 20.24
C GLU A 335 -7.17 1.58 21.24
N ALA A 336 -7.54 0.32 21.44
CA ALA A 336 -6.90 -0.58 22.41
C ALA A 336 -5.41 -0.85 22.09
N ARG A 337 -5.01 -0.73 20.82
CA ARG A 337 -3.62 -0.86 20.39
C ARG A 337 -2.91 0.49 20.26
N ASP A 338 -3.54 1.57 20.68
CA ASP A 338 -3.00 2.93 20.60
C ASP A 338 -2.40 3.28 19.22
N ARG A 339 -3.19 3.01 18.14
CA ARG A 339 -2.70 3.14 16.76
C ARG A 339 -2.78 4.55 16.19
N TRP A 340 -3.33 5.52 16.91
CA TRP A 340 -3.53 6.88 16.43
C TRP A 340 -2.44 7.83 16.88
N ARG A 341 -2.01 8.71 15.99
CA ARG A 341 -1.07 9.81 16.29
C ARG A 341 -1.54 11.07 15.62
N GLU A 342 -1.10 12.19 16.17
CA GLU A 342 -1.22 13.49 15.51
C GLU A 342 -0.11 13.64 14.48
N VAL A 343 -0.45 14.16 13.30
CA VAL A 343 0.46 14.45 12.19
C VAL A 343 0.25 15.89 11.75
N GLY A 344 1.30 16.70 11.74
CA GLY A 344 1.23 18.09 11.30
C GLY A 344 0.99 18.20 9.79
N THR A 345 0.25 19.25 9.39
CA THR A 345 0.11 19.68 7.99
C THR A 345 0.09 21.20 7.91
N GLU A 346 0.26 21.78 6.73
CA GLU A 346 0.11 23.23 6.52
C GLU A 346 -1.29 23.75 6.84
N ALA A 347 -2.30 22.88 6.84
CA ALA A 347 -3.69 23.20 7.20
C ALA A 347 -4.03 22.89 8.67
N GLY A 348 -3.03 22.60 9.49
CA GLY A 348 -3.17 22.21 10.90
C GLY A 348 -2.98 20.71 11.13
N PRO A 349 -3.06 20.27 12.40
CA PRO A 349 -2.83 18.89 12.76
C PRO A 349 -4.01 17.99 12.31
N ILE A 350 -3.66 16.76 11.93
CA ILE A 350 -4.62 15.71 11.58
C ILE A 350 -4.35 14.45 12.39
N ARG A 351 -5.33 13.55 12.43
CA ARG A 351 -5.20 12.24 13.05
C ARG A 351 -4.72 11.21 12.02
N GLY A 352 -3.55 10.60 12.22
CA GLY A 352 -2.96 9.58 11.36
C GLY A 352 -2.82 8.23 12.07
N VAL A 353 -2.87 7.13 11.28
CA VAL A 353 -2.63 5.78 11.80
C VAL A 353 -1.14 5.49 11.74
N LEU A 354 -0.58 4.92 12.83
CA LEU A 354 0.79 4.42 12.86
C LEU A 354 1.07 3.42 11.73
N PRO A 355 2.31 3.34 11.22
CA PRO A 355 2.72 2.30 10.27
C PRO A 355 2.34 0.89 10.76
N PRO A 356 2.06 -0.06 9.86
CA PRO A 356 1.66 -1.42 10.27
C PRO A 356 2.79 -2.19 10.99
N MET A 357 4.04 -1.84 10.71
CA MET A 357 5.21 -2.39 11.40
C MET A 357 5.28 -1.83 12.83
N THR A 358 5.56 -2.68 13.81
CA THR A 358 5.76 -2.29 15.20
C THR A 358 7.05 -2.94 15.69
N PHE A 359 7.97 -2.12 16.18
CA PHE A 359 9.18 -2.55 16.85
C PHE A 359 8.98 -2.37 18.35
N GLU A 360 9.48 -3.29 19.16
CA GLU A 360 9.26 -3.29 20.60
C GLU A 360 10.03 -2.15 21.30
N ASP A 361 11.18 -1.81 20.76
CA ASP A 361 12.19 -0.87 21.33
C ASP A 361 12.32 0.47 20.58
N VAL A 362 11.46 0.71 19.57
CA VAL A 362 11.53 1.90 18.72
C VAL A 362 10.17 2.55 18.58
N GLU A 363 10.10 3.87 18.82
CA GLU A 363 8.93 4.65 18.50
C GLU A 363 8.93 5.03 17.01
N MET A 364 7.83 4.70 16.31
CA MET A 364 7.70 4.97 14.89
C MET A 364 7.53 6.45 14.59
N ARG A 365 8.22 6.94 13.59
CA ARG A 365 8.20 8.32 13.15
C ARG A 365 6.85 8.73 12.58
N MET A 366 6.31 9.89 13.01
CA MET A 366 5.03 10.44 12.58
C MET A 366 5.13 11.97 12.42
N ASP A 367 6.15 12.44 11.68
CA ASP A 367 6.37 13.86 11.42
C ASP A 367 5.34 14.41 10.41
N ALA A 368 5.39 15.72 10.20
CA ALA A 368 4.46 16.43 9.35
C ALA A 368 4.50 15.98 7.87
N VAL A 369 3.38 16.23 7.19
CA VAL A 369 3.28 16.24 5.73
C VAL A 369 3.82 17.58 5.24
N PRO A 370 4.81 17.62 4.33
CA PRO A 370 5.41 18.89 3.91
C PRO A 370 4.46 19.70 3.04
N ALA A 371 4.47 21.03 3.23
CA ALA A 371 3.96 21.96 2.23
C ALA A 371 4.82 21.90 0.96
N LEU A 372 4.29 22.41 -0.14
CA LEU A 372 4.99 22.42 -1.43
C LEU A 372 6.28 23.25 -1.33
N GLY A 373 7.43 22.62 -1.59
CA GLY A 373 8.73 23.26 -1.56
C GLY A 373 9.20 23.70 -0.17
N GLN A 374 8.58 23.23 0.90
CA GLN A 374 8.84 23.71 2.27
C GLN A 374 10.30 23.67 2.68
N GLN A 375 11.07 22.72 2.18
CA GLN A 375 12.48 22.55 2.54
C GLN A 375 13.45 22.95 1.41
N THR A 376 12.97 23.63 0.35
CA THR A 376 13.80 24.00 -0.83
C THR A 376 15.10 24.69 -0.40
N ASP A 377 15.04 25.75 0.42
CA ASP A 377 16.20 26.53 0.80
C ASP A 377 17.18 25.72 1.68
N ALA A 378 16.65 24.98 2.63
CA ALA A 378 17.47 24.14 3.52
C ALA A 378 18.22 23.04 2.75
N ILE A 379 17.55 22.41 1.78
CA ILE A 379 18.14 21.36 0.95
C ILE A 379 19.22 21.96 0.04
N LEU A 380 18.94 23.05 -0.66
CA LEU A 380 19.92 23.72 -1.52
C LEU A 380 21.11 24.27 -0.73
N GLY A 381 20.86 24.83 0.45
CA GLY A 381 21.91 25.27 1.36
C GLY A 381 22.82 24.13 1.81
N SER A 382 22.27 22.93 2.07
CA SER A 382 23.05 21.74 2.42
C SER A 382 23.95 21.24 1.28
N LEU A 383 23.64 21.61 0.04
CA LEU A 383 24.46 21.35 -1.16
C LEU A 383 25.48 22.47 -1.43
N GLY A 384 25.66 23.42 -0.49
CA GLY A 384 26.63 24.52 -0.59
C GLY A 384 26.16 25.71 -1.41
N ARG A 385 24.88 25.82 -1.78
CA ARG A 385 24.35 27.04 -2.43
C ARG A 385 24.22 28.15 -1.41
N SER A 386 24.73 29.35 -1.73
CA SER A 386 24.56 30.52 -0.86
C SER A 386 23.11 31.04 -0.93
N ALA A 387 22.72 31.86 0.07
CA ALA A 387 21.40 32.49 0.09
C ALA A 387 21.14 33.34 -1.17
N GLU A 388 22.20 34.05 -1.67
CA GLU A 388 22.11 34.86 -2.88
C GLU A 388 21.90 33.99 -4.13
N GLN A 389 22.55 32.81 -4.19
CA GLN A 389 22.36 31.85 -5.31
C GLN A 389 20.95 31.28 -5.29
N ILE A 390 20.44 30.89 -4.13
CA ILE A 390 19.07 30.37 -3.98
C ILE A 390 18.03 31.43 -4.38
N GLU A 391 18.22 32.68 -3.95
CA GLU A 391 17.34 33.78 -4.31
C GLU A 391 17.39 34.09 -5.82
N SER A 392 18.57 34.00 -6.44
CA SER A 392 18.72 34.13 -7.91
C SER A 392 17.98 33.01 -8.64
N MET A 393 18.07 31.76 -8.16
CA MET A 393 17.32 30.62 -8.73
C MET A 393 15.79 30.85 -8.58
N ARG A 394 15.34 31.34 -7.44
CA ARG A 394 13.93 31.66 -7.20
C ARG A 394 13.44 32.77 -8.11
N SER A 395 14.16 33.88 -8.21
CA SER A 395 13.84 35.01 -9.11
C SER A 395 13.78 34.60 -10.59
N SER A 396 14.56 33.59 -10.97
CA SER A 396 14.59 33.02 -12.34
C SER A 396 13.53 31.92 -12.54
N GLY A 397 12.72 31.59 -11.52
CA GLY A 397 11.70 30.56 -11.61
C GLY A 397 12.24 29.12 -11.67
N ILE A 398 13.47 28.89 -11.20
CA ILE A 398 14.13 27.58 -11.18
C ILE A 398 13.75 26.79 -9.92
N VAL A 399 13.50 27.49 -8.80
CA VAL A 399 13.03 26.92 -7.54
C VAL A 399 11.89 27.74 -6.95
N GLN A 400 11.13 27.15 -6.01
CA GLN A 400 10.04 27.83 -5.30
C GLN A 400 10.27 27.75 -3.80
#